data_55bbe2260ddca5531999236cb424e431
#
_entry.id   55bbe2260ddca5531999236cb424e431
#
_cell.length_a   1.000
_cell.length_b   1.000
_cell.length_c   1.000
_cell.angle_alpha   90.00
_cell.angle_beta   90.00
_cell.angle_gamma   90.00
#
_symmetry.space_group_name_H-M   'P 1'
#
loop_
_entity.id
_entity.type
_entity.pdbx_description
1 polymer ?
#
loop_
_entity_poly.entity_id
_entity_poly.type
_entity_poly.pdbx_seq_one_letter_code
_entity_poly.pdbx_strand_id
1 'polypeptide(L)'
;MAGEALELPAREGMDFDLVIVGAGPAGLAAAIRAKQINPDLSVVVVEKGSEVGAHILSGAVIDPIGLDRLLPDWRQDDARPLKTEVSEDRFYMLGPSGALRLPNVLMPRLMNNHGNFIGSLGNVARYLAQRAEALGVEIYPGFAASEILYDERRRVMGIATGDMGVGREGQPKDSFTRGMELRGKYTLFAEGARGSLSKELIARYKLDKNSEPPKFGIGLKELWQLDPSRHQPGLVQHSFGWPLDASTGGGSFLYHLEDGQAVVGFVVHLNYQNPTLSPFDEFQRFKTHPAIAPTFEGGKRLSYGARAITEGGWQSVPKLTFPGGALIGCAAGFVNVPRIKGSHNAILSGMMAAEEAALAILSERSNDELTGYETGWRKSDIGRDLFKVRNVKPLWSKFGTYLGIALGGLDMWMNELFRVSLFGTMKHGKADHETLKPLSQVKPMVDPKPDSKVSFDKLSSVFISNTNHEEDQPVHLRLKDVAVPVRDNLPTYGEPARLYCPAGVYEVVYDDEANRANPRFVINAQNCVHCKTCDIKDPAQNILWTVPEGGGGPNYPNM
;
A
#
# COMPACT_ATOMS: atom_id res chain seq x y z
N MET A 1 -44.54 9.10 1.30
CA MET A 1 -44.56 8.87 -0.15
C MET A 1 -43.32 8.10 -0.48
N ALA A 2 -43.45 6.86 -0.95
CA ALA A 2 -42.33 6.09 -1.45
C ALA A 2 -41.82 6.81 -2.71
N GLY A 3 -40.61 7.35 -2.68
CA GLY A 3 -40.00 7.94 -3.85
C GLY A 3 -39.91 6.89 -4.96
N GLU A 4 -40.41 7.21 -6.15
CA GLU A 4 -40.13 6.45 -7.35
C GLU A 4 -38.59 6.26 -7.42
N ALA A 5 -38.13 5.01 -7.48
CA ALA A 5 -36.74 4.72 -7.73
C ALA A 5 -36.39 5.33 -9.09
N LEU A 6 -35.53 6.33 -9.09
CA LEU A 6 -35.01 6.91 -10.35
C LEU A 6 -34.42 5.75 -11.17
N GLU A 7 -35.03 5.44 -12.31
CA GLU A 7 -34.44 4.52 -13.26
C GLU A 7 -33.18 5.17 -13.85
N LEU A 8 -32.04 4.71 -13.42
CA LEU A 8 -30.75 5.15 -13.98
C LEU A 8 -30.60 4.59 -15.41
N PRO A 9 -29.99 5.33 -16.33
CA PRO A 9 -29.74 4.84 -17.68
C PRO A 9 -28.85 3.58 -17.63
N ALA A 10 -29.02 2.70 -18.63
CA ALA A 10 -28.14 1.54 -18.77
C ALA A 10 -26.68 1.99 -18.92
N ARG A 11 -25.75 1.20 -18.37
CA ARG A 11 -24.33 1.44 -18.57
C ARG A 11 -23.93 1.14 -20.02
N GLU A 12 -23.10 1.97 -20.59
CA GLU A 12 -22.40 1.65 -21.82
C GLU A 12 -21.34 0.57 -21.52
N GLY A 13 -21.10 -0.32 -22.49
CA GLY A 13 -20.17 -1.43 -22.33
C GLY A 13 -19.12 -1.45 -23.44
N MET A 14 -17.88 -1.80 -23.08
CA MET A 14 -16.77 -2.05 -23.99
C MET A 14 -16.19 -3.43 -23.71
N ASP A 15 -15.79 -4.13 -24.77
CA ASP A 15 -15.21 -5.47 -24.70
C ASP A 15 -13.71 -5.43 -25.02
N PHE A 16 -12.92 -6.10 -24.18
CA PHE A 16 -11.46 -6.20 -24.29
C PHE A 16 -11.02 -7.67 -24.14
N ASP A 17 -9.81 -7.95 -24.59
CA ASP A 17 -9.18 -9.23 -24.25
C ASP A 17 -8.75 -9.28 -22.80
N LEU A 18 -8.16 -8.17 -22.30
CA LEU A 18 -7.64 -8.07 -20.94
C LEU A 18 -8.03 -6.75 -20.28
N VAL A 19 -8.72 -6.84 -19.14
CA VAL A 19 -9.04 -5.71 -18.26
C VAL A 19 -8.11 -5.71 -17.07
N ILE A 20 -7.50 -4.57 -16.73
CA ILE A 20 -6.57 -4.43 -15.61
C ILE A 20 -7.05 -3.32 -14.69
N VAL A 21 -7.20 -3.64 -13.40
CA VAL A 21 -7.64 -2.69 -12.38
C VAL A 21 -6.45 -2.17 -11.58
N GLY A 22 -6.07 -0.92 -11.84
CA GLY A 22 -4.96 -0.21 -11.20
C GLY A 22 -3.73 -0.06 -12.06
N ALA A 23 -3.36 1.17 -12.38
CA ALA A 23 -2.15 1.56 -13.12
C ALA A 23 -0.92 1.69 -12.21
N GLY A 24 -0.76 0.78 -11.25
CA GLY A 24 0.47 0.60 -10.51
C GLY A 24 1.49 -0.26 -11.26
N PRO A 25 2.71 -0.47 -10.70
CA PRO A 25 3.76 -1.23 -11.37
C PRO A 25 3.34 -2.64 -11.83
N ALA A 26 2.48 -3.33 -11.06
CA ALA A 26 1.99 -4.65 -11.42
C ALA A 26 1.05 -4.61 -12.62
N GLY A 27 0.07 -3.69 -12.61
CA GLY A 27 -0.91 -3.57 -13.70
C GLY A 27 -0.27 -3.13 -15.00
N LEU A 28 0.61 -2.12 -14.95
CA LEU A 28 1.32 -1.64 -16.13
C LEU A 28 2.30 -2.68 -16.69
N ALA A 29 2.98 -3.42 -15.80
CA ALA A 29 3.83 -4.53 -16.24
C ALA A 29 3.03 -5.65 -16.91
N ALA A 30 1.83 -5.94 -16.40
CA ALA A 30 0.93 -6.91 -17.05
C ALA A 30 0.48 -6.41 -18.43
N ALA A 31 0.09 -5.15 -18.55
CA ALA A 31 -0.33 -4.57 -19.81
C ALA A 31 0.78 -4.60 -20.89
N ILE A 32 1.98 -4.14 -20.53
CA ILE A 32 3.15 -4.18 -21.41
C ILE A 32 3.45 -5.62 -21.82
N ARG A 33 3.48 -6.55 -20.85
CA ARG A 33 3.83 -7.96 -21.14
C ARG A 33 2.81 -8.64 -22.04
N ALA A 34 1.52 -8.39 -21.86
CA ALA A 34 0.47 -8.89 -22.74
C ALA A 34 0.70 -8.45 -24.19
N LYS A 35 0.98 -7.15 -24.40
CA LYS A 35 1.25 -6.58 -25.74
C LYS A 35 2.58 -7.06 -26.33
N GLN A 36 3.59 -7.36 -25.51
CA GLN A 36 4.84 -7.98 -25.99
C GLN A 36 4.63 -9.41 -26.50
N ILE A 37 3.68 -10.16 -25.93
CA ILE A 37 3.37 -11.53 -26.37
C ILE A 37 2.52 -11.50 -27.63
N ASN A 38 1.47 -10.69 -27.64
CA ASN A 38 0.63 -10.49 -28.80
C ASN A 38 0.20 -9.02 -28.92
N PRO A 39 0.74 -8.27 -29.89
CA PRO A 39 0.39 -6.87 -30.13
C PRO A 39 -1.09 -6.63 -30.48
N ASP A 40 -1.80 -7.64 -30.97
CA ASP A 40 -3.21 -7.53 -31.39
C ASP A 40 -4.19 -7.61 -30.21
N LEU A 41 -3.75 -8.01 -29.00
CA LEU A 41 -4.61 -8.02 -27.84
C LEU A 41 -5.14 -6.63 -27.51
N SER A 42 -6.45 -6.51 -27.32
CA SER A 42 -7.05 -5.31 -26.75
C SER A 42 -6.89 -5.30 -25.24
N VAL A 43 -6.18 -4.31 -24.72
CA VAL A 43 -5.84 -4.22 -23.29
C VAL A 43 -6.23 -2.85 -22.74
N VAL A 44 -7.02 -2.86 -21.67
CA VAL A 44 -7.42 -1.63 -20.95
C VAL A 44 -6.94 -1.67 -19.50
N VAL A 45 -6.47 -0.51 -19.01
CA VAL A 45 -6.08 -0.28 -17.63
C VAL A 45 -6.91 0.86 -17.06
N VAL A 46 -7.62 0.64 -15.96
CA VAL A 46 -8.33 1.71 -15.24
C VAL A 46 -7.55 2.12 -13.99
N GLU A 47 -7.50 3.42 -13.74
CA GLU A 47 -6.84 4.01 -12.57
C GLU A 47 -7.79 5.02 -11.90
N LYS A 48 -7.98 4.88 -10.58
CA LYS A 48 -8.87 5.77 -9.83
C LYS A 48 -8.28 7.17 -9.58
N GLY A 49 -6.95 7.29 -9.59
CA GLY A 49 -6.26 8.58 -9.44
C GLY A 49 -6.46 9.48 -10.65
N SER A 50 -6.33 10.79 -10.46
CA SER A 50 -6.44 11.78 -11.54
C SER A 50 -5.43 11.58 -12.67
N GLU A 51 -4.30 10.95 -12.35
CA GLU A 51 -3.26 10.55 -13.30
C GLU A 51 -2.53 9.29 -12.80
N VAL A 52 -1.83 8.61 -13.70
CA VAL A 52 -0.98 7.48 -13.30
C VAL A 52 0.12 7.97 -12.36
N GLY A 53 0.29 7.26 -11.24
CA GLY A 53 1.30 7.59 -10.24
C GLY A 53 0.84 8.54 -9.13
N ALA A 54 -0.29 9.27 -9.29
CA ALA A 54 -0.77 10.24 -8.30
C ALA A 54 -0.90 9.68 -6.89
N HIS A 55 -1.40 8.45 -6.76
CA HIS A 55 -1.62 7.80 -5.47
C HIS A 55 -0.46 6.91 -5.01
N ILE A 56 0.65 6.86 -5.74
CA ILE A 56 1.75 5.96 -5.42
C ILE A 56 2.68 6.59 -4.38
N LEU A 57 2.86 5.87 -3.29
CA LEU A 57 3.80 6.16 -2.23
C LEU A 57 4.56 4.88 -1.88
N SER A 58 5.89 4.94 -1.89
CA SER A 58 6.76 3.78 -1.65
C SER A 58 7.98 4.13 -0.80
N GLY A 59 8.75 3.09 -0.41
CA GLY A 59 10.02 3.24 0.29
C GLY A 59 11.16 3.83 -0.53
N ALA A 60 11.01 3.98 -1.85
CA ALA A 60 11.96 4.62 -2.76
C ALA A 60 13.29 3.90 -3.06
N VAL A 61 13.66 2.79 -2.42
CA VAL A 61 14.77 1.93 -2.91
C VAL A 61 14.18 0.81 -3.76
N ILE A 62 14.53 0.80 -5.04
CA ILE A 62 13.95 -0.06 -6.07
C ILE A 62 14.99 -1.05 -6.57
N ASP A 63 14.67 -2.35 -6.46
CA ASP A 63 15.40 -3.43 -7.10
C ASP A 63 15.04 -3.44 -8.59
N PRO A 64 16.00 -3.23 -9.51
CA PRO A 64 15.70 -3.05 -10.93
C PRO A 64 15.32 -4.35 -11.66
N ILE A 65 15.43 -5.52 -11.04
CA ILE A 65 15.24 -6.82 -11.70
C ILE A 65 13.90 -6.94 -12.44
N GLY A 66 12.84 -6.31 -11.91
CA GLY A 66 11.54 -6.28 -12.58
C GLY A 66 11.59 -5.48 -13.88
N LEU A 67 12.19 -4.28 -13.86
CA LEU A 67 12.39 -3.44 -15.04
C LEU A 67 13.34 -4.11 -16.05
N ASP A 68 14.44 -4.68 -15.58
CA ASP A 68 15.43 -5.36 -16.43
C ASP A 68 14.81 -6.50 -17.26
N ARG A 69 13.82 -7.18 -16.70
CA ARG A 69 13.13 -8.27 -17.41
C ARG A 69 12.00 -7.80 -18.30
N LEU A 70 11.28 -6.76 -17.87
CA LEU A 70 10.15 -6.23 -18.62
C LEU A 70 10.60 -5.39 -19.81
N LEU A 71 11.58 -4.51 -19.61
CA LEU A 71 12.10 -3.54 -20.55
C LEU A 71 13.64 -3.54 -20.52
N PRO A 72 14.32 -4.48 -21.16
CA PRO A 72 15.80 -4.61 -21.06
C PRO A 72 16.56 -3.37 -21.49
N ASP A 73 15.94 -2.49 -22.28
CA ASP A 73 16.49 -1.25 -22.80
C ASP A 73 16.32 -0.04 -21.87
N TRP A 74 15.62 -0.14 -20.75
CA TRP A 74 15.24 1.00 -19.92
C TRP A 74 16.43 1.85 -19.42
N ARG A 75 17.62 1.25 -19.23
CA ARG A 75 18.81 1.98 -18.77
C ARG A 75 19.39 2.90 -19.83
N GLN A 76 19.17 2.61 -21.11
CA GLN A 76 19.60 3.39 -22.26
C GLN A 76 18.60 4.50 -22.63
N ASP A 77 17.39 4.46 -22.07
CA ASP A 77 16.36 5.45 -22.32
C ASP A 77 16.67 6.76 -21.58
N ASP A 78 16.70 7.89 -22.28
CA ASP A 78 16.93 9.21 -21.67
C ASP A 78 15.81 9.58 -20.68
N ALA A 79 14.59 9.07 -20.90
CA ALA A 79 13.45 9.24 -20.01
C ALA A 79 13.42 8.26 -18.82
N ARG A 80 14.48 7.45 -18.64
CA ARG A 80 14.51 6.45 -17.56
C ARG A 80 14.17 7.05 -16.18
N PRO A 81 13.32 6.38 -15.41
CA PRO A 81 12.80 6.93 -14.15
C PRO A 81 13.76 6.76 -12.96
N LEU A 82 14.80 5.96 -13.10
CA LEU A 82 15.76 5.65 -12.04
C LEU A 82 17.16 6.09 -12.46
N LYS A 83 17.70 7.09 -11.78
CA LYS A 83 19.00 7.73 -12.10
C LYS A 83 20.02 7.60 -10.97
N THR A 84 19.57 7.59 -9.71
CA THR A 84 20.44 7.61 -8.53
C THR A 84 20.66 6.18 -8.04
N GLU A 85 21.88 5.65 -8.25
CA GLU A 85 22.30 4.36 -7.70
C GLU A 85 22.60 4.48 -6.21
N VAL A 86 22.40 3.39 -5.46
CA VAL A 86 22.80 3.31 -4.06
C VAL A 86 24.31 3.27 -3.96
N SER A 87 24.90 4.32 -3.37
CA SER A 87 26.34 4.45 -3.14
C SER A 87 26.76 4.07 -1.73
N GLU A 88 25.93 4.31 -0.73
CA GLU A 88 26.18 3.95 0.66
C GLU A 88 24.91 3.41 1.32
N ASP A 89 25.06 2.33 2.10
CA ASP A 89 23.99 1.69 2.87
C ASP A 89 24.33 1.69 4.35
N ARG A 90 23.47 2.28 5.19
CA ARG A 90 23.63 2.40 6.64
C ARG A 90 22.45 1.79 7.37
N PHE A 91 22.72 1.07 8.43
CA PHE A 91 21.69 0.48 9.28
C PHE A 91 21.93 0.86 10.74
N TYR A 92 20.92 1.40 11.41
CA TYR A 92 21.02 1.88 12.80
C TYR A 92 20.01 1.23 13.73
N MET A 93 20.45 0.99 14.95
CA MET A 93 19.58 0.77 16.10
C MET A 93 19.53 2.08 16.89
N LEU A 94 18.34 2.66 17.03
CA LEU A 94 18.13 3.92 17.75
C LEU A 94 17.70 3.65 19.18
N GLY A 95 18.39 4.31 20.12
CA GLY A 95 17.96 4.51 21.49
C GLY A 95 17.34 5.89 21.69
N PRO A 96 16.95 6.29 22.91
CA PRO A 96 16.30 7.58 23.14
C PRO A 96 17.16 8.80 22.77
N SER A 97 18.47 8.71 22.81
CA SER A 97 19.41 9.80 22.52
C SER A 97 20.64 9.39 21.71
N GLY A 98 20.83 8.10 21.47
CA GLY A 98 21.99 7.56 20.77
C GLY A 98 21.59 6.64 19.63
N ALA A 99 22.51 6.49 18.66
CA ALA A 99 22.38 5.60 17.51
C ALA A 99 23.58 4.65 17.42
N LEU A 100 23.32 3.36 17.36
CA LEU A 100 24.33 2.35 17.12
C LEU A 100 24.28 1.94 15.64
N ARG A 101 25.35 2.22 14.88
CA ARG A 101 25.49 1.73 13.49
C ARG A 101 25.82 0.25 13.53
N LEU A 102 24.98 -0.55 12.88
CA LEU A 102 25.22 -1.98 12.71
C LEU A 102 26.14 -2.19 11.49
N PRO A 103 27.23 -2.98 11.62
CA PRO A 103 28.08 -3.28 10.48
C PRO A 103 27.34 -4.05 9.39
N ASN A 104 27.46 -3.62 8.14
CA ASN A 104 26.77 -4.25 7.00
C ASN A 104 27.13 -5.74 6.84
N VAL A 105 28.35 -6.14 7.24
CA VAL A 105 28.79 -7.54 7.18
C VAL A 105 27.95 -8.48 8.06
N LEU A 106 27.26 -7.96 9.07
CA LEU A 106 26.36 -8.74 9.92
C LEU A 106 24.98 -8.92 9.30
N MET A 107 24.63 -8.09 8.29
CA MET A 107 23.34 -8.17 7.61
C MET A 107 23.32 -9.31 6.60
N PRO A 108 22.22 -10.08 6.50
CA PRO A 108 22.03 -11.05 5.42
C PRO A 108 22.22 -10.38 4.04
N ARG A 109 22.85 -11.07 3.11
CA ARG A 109 23.19 -10.51 1.78
C ARG A 109 21.98 -9.98 1.04
N LEU A 110 20.80 -10.62 1.23
CA LEU A 110 19.53 -10.18 0.63
C LEU A 110 19.10 -8.78 1.06
N MET A 111 19.61 -8.26 2.19
CA MET A 111 19.33 -6.90 2.67
C MET A 111 20.27 -5.84 2.06
N ASN A 112 21.31 -6.24 1.32
CA ASN A 112 22.22 -5.33 0.67
C ASN A 112 21.49 -4.52 -0.43
N ASN A 113 21.72 -3.21 -0.43
CA ASN A 113 21.10 -2.30 -1.39
C ASN A 113 22.01 -1.89 -2.56
N HIS A 114 23.29 -2.29 -2.60
CA HIS A 114 24.15 -2.04 -3.75
C HIS A 114 23.59 -2.68 -5.03
N GLY A 115 23.60 -1.94 -6.14
CA GLY A 115 22.97 -2.33 -7.40
C GLY A 115 21.48 -2.01 -7.49
N ASN A 116 20.88 -1.48 -6.43
CA ASN A 116 19.55 -0.91 -6.44
C ASN A 116 19.59 0.60 -6.73
N PHE A 117 18.44 1.16 -7.04
CA PHE A 117 18.27 2.59 -7.32
C PHE A 117 17.39 3.25 -6.27
N ILE A 118 17.66 4.52 -5.99
CA ILE A 118 16.77 5.38 -5.22
C ILE A 118 15.93 6.18 -6.21
N GLY A 119 14.60 6.17 -6.04
CA GLY A 119 13.72 6.90 -6.96
C GLY A 119 12.26 6.83 -6.56
N SER A 120 11.43 7.63 -7.21
CA SER A 120 9.99 7.61 -7.03
C SER A 120 9.34 6.46 -7.79
N LEU A 121 8.59 5.61 -7.09
CA LEU A 121 7.78 4.58 -7.73
C LEU A 121 6.62 5.18 -8.55
N GLY A 122 6.17 6.38 -8.20
CA GLY A 122 5.23 7.15 -9.01
C GLY A 122 5.81 7.48 -10.39
N ASN A 123 7.08 7.92 -10.44
CA ASN A 123 7.77 8.20 -11.71
C ASN A 123 8.01 6.91 -12.52
N VAL A 124 8.32 5.79 -11.84
CA VAL A 124 8.39 4.48 -12.51
C VAL A 124 7.05 4.11 -13.14
N ALA A 125 5.95 4.32 -12.44
CA ALA A 125 4.62 4.04 -12.98
C ALA A 125 4.29 4.94 -14.19
N ARG A 126 4.59 6.24 -14.12
CA ARG A 126 4.41 7.16 -15.25
C ARG A 126 5.22 6.72 -16.48
N TYR A 127 6.48 6.34 -16.28
CA TYR A 127 7.33 5.80 -17.33
C TYR A 127 6.75 4.50 -17.94
N LEU A 128 6.31 3.56 -17.10
CA LEU A 128 5.67 2.32 -17.57
C LEU A 128 4.37 2.61 -18.34
N ALA A 129 3.58 3.61 -17.92
CA ALA A 129 2.37 4.01 -18.63
C ALA A 129 2.68 4.51 -20.04
N GLN A 130 3.67 5.39 -20.21
CA GLN A 130 4.11 5.85 -21.52
C GLN A 130 4.57 4.70 -22.42
N ARG A 131 5.32 3.73 -21.86
CA ARG A 131 5.74 2.52 -22.60
C ARG A 131 4.56 1.61 -22.96
N ALA A 132 3.54 1.51 -22.08
CA ALA A 132 2.32 0.75 -22.36
C ALA A 132 1.47 1.41 -23.46
N GLU A 133 1.24 2.72 -23.39
CA GLU A 133 0.51 3.49 -24.40
C GLU A 133 1.18 3.41 -25.76
N ALA A 134 2.52 3.47 -25.82
CA ALA A 134 3.29 3.29 -27.05
C ALA A 134 3.10 1.90 -27.70
N LEU A 135 2.66 0.91 -26.94
CA LEU A 135 2.29 -0.43 -27.42
C LEU A 135 0.79 -0.54 -27.75
N GLY A 136 0.02 0.53 -27.63
CA GLY A 136 -1.42 0.54 -27.90
C GLY A 136 -2.27 0.00 -26.74
N VAL A 137 -1.81 0.15 -25.49
CA VAL A 137 -2.64 -0.09 -24.29
C VAL A 137 -3.50 1.16 -24.04
N GLU A 138 -4.79 0.94 -23.78
CA GLU A 138 -5.69 2.01 -23.36
C GLU A 138 -5.59 2.21 -21.85
N ILE A 139 -5.25 3.41 -21.39
CA ILE A 139 -5.14 3.74 -19.96
C ILE A 139 -6.13 4.85 -19.64
N TYR A 140 -7.02 4.59 -18.67
CA TYR A 140 -8.06 5.52 -18.24
C TYR A 140 -7.84 5.99 -16.79
N PRO A 141 -7.08 7.09 -16.58
CA PRO A 141 -7.00 7.74 -15.26
C PRO A 141 -8.33 8.43 -14.94
N GLY A 142 -8.65 8.54 -13.64
CA GLY A 142 -9.91 9.12 -13.20
C GLY A 142 -11.09 8.14 -13.20
N PHE A 143 -10.90 6.89 -13.62
CA PHE A 143 -11.94 5.87 -13.64
C PHE A 143 -11.74 4.85 -12.52
N ALA A 144 -12.56 4.94 -11.48
CA ALA A 144 -12.51 4.03 -10.35
C ALA A 144 -13.34 2.77 -10.62
N ALA A 145 -12.71 1.58 -10.62
CA ALA A 145 -13.44 0.32 -10.65
C ALA A 145 -14.22 0.14 -9.33
N SER A 146 -15.55 0.11 -9.40
CA SER A 146 -16.44 0.07 -8.24
C SER A 146 -17.20 -1.24 -8.06
N GLU A 147 -17.40 -1.99 -9.13
CA GLU A 147 -18.15 -3.24 -9.15
C GLU A 147 -17.44 -4.29 -10.00
N ILE A 148 -17.62 -5.56 -9.63
CA ILE A 148 -17.18 -6.70 -10.43
C ILE A 148 -18.37 -7.26 -11.20
N LEU A 149 -18.19 -7.47 -12.50
CA LEU A 149 -19.20 -8.08 -13.35
C LEU A 149 -19.05 -9.59 -13.32
N TYR A 150 -20.16 -10.30 -13.12
CA TYR A 150 -20.18 -11.76 -13.06
C TYR A 150 -21.19 -12.34 -14.08
N ASP A 151 -20.87 -13.50 -14.63
CA ASP A 151 -21.84 -14.28 -15.38
C ASP A 151 -22.76 -15.15 -14.47
N GLU A 152 -23.69 -15.85 -15.07
CA GLU A 152 -24.61 -16.76 -14.36
C GLU A 152 -23.87 -17.90 -13.60
N ARG A 153 -22.67 -18.28 -14.05
CA ARG A 153 -21.80 -19.27 -13.42
C ARG A 153 -20.87 -18.66 -12.36
N ARG A 154 -21.07 -17.35 -12.06
CA ARG A 154 -20.25 -16.57 -11.11
C ARG A 154 -18.79 -16.43 -11.52
N ARG A 155 -18.47 -16.49 -12.81
CA ARG A 155 -17.14 -16.17 -13.33
C ARG A 155 -17.03 -14.65 -13.49
N VAL A 156 -15.84 -14.11 -13.25
CA VAL A 156 -15.58 -12.67 -13.49
C VAL A 156 -15.56 -12.41 -14.99
N MET A 157 -16.34 -11.43 -15.41
CA MET A 157 -16.48 -11.00 -16.81
C MET A 157 -15.89 -9.61 -17.05
N GLY A 158 -15.40 -8.93 -16.02
CA GLY A 158 -14.91 -7.56 -16.10
C GLY A 158 -15.26 -6.76 -14.86
N ILE A 159 -15.28 -5.45 -15.02
CA ILE A 159 -15.65 -4.49 -13.96
C ILE A 159 -16.60 -3.43 -14.50
N ALA A 160 -17.32 -2.79 -13.58
CA ALA A 160 -17.96 -1.51 -13.86
C ALA A 160 -17.24 -0.40 -13.12
N THR A 161 -17.07 0.75 -13.78
CA THR A 161 -16.59 1.98 -13.13
C THR A 161 -17.69 2.61 -12.29
N GLY A 162 -17.31 3.42 -11.30
CA GLY A 162 -18.27 4.16 -10.48
C GLY A 162 -18.98 5.25 -11.26
N ASP A 163 -20.22 5.53 -10.87
CA ASP A 163 -20.94 6.70 -11.36
C ASP A 163 -20.23 7.96 -10.86
N MET A 164 -20.26 9.03 -11.64
CA MET A 164 -19.74 10.35 -11.29
C MET A 164 -20.89 11.35 -11.15
N GLY A 165 -20.66 12.43 -10.38
CA GLY A 165 -21.71 13.43 -10.15
C GLY A 165 -22.87 12.90 -9.31
N VAL A 166 -22.58 12.06 -8.31
CA VAL A 166 -23.56 11.59 -7.32
C VAL A 166 -23.43 12.43 -6.06
N GLY A 167 -24.55 13.02 -5.62
CA GLY A 167 -24.60 13.81 -4.40
C GLY A 167 -24.47 12.97 -3.13
N ARG A 168 -24.24 13.63 -2.00
CA ARG A 168 -23.95 13.00 -0.70
C ARG A 168 -25.04 12.01 -0.24
N GLU A 169 -26.29 12.30 -0.57
CA GLU A 169 -27.45 11.46 -0.23
C GLU A 169 -27.74 10.38 -1.30
N GLY A 170 -26.88 10.26 -2.32
CA GLY A 170 -27.03 9.27 -3.40
C GLY A 170 -27.87 9.73 -4.59
N GLN A 171 -28.31 10.99 -4.64
CA GLN A 171 -29.05 11.56 -5.76
C GLN A 171 -28.12 11.98 -6.90
N PRO A 172 -28.51 11.82 -8.18
CA PRO A 172 -27.75 12.35 -9.31
C PRO A 172 -27.75 13.87 -9.30
N LYS A 173 -26.61 14.48 -9.59
CA LYS A 173 -26.45 15.93 -9.82
C LYS A 173 -26.60 16.25 -11.32
N ASP A 174 -26.61 17.54 -11.68
CA ASP A 174 -26.64 17.98 -13.09
C ASP A 174 -25.41 17.43 -13.89
N SER A 175 -24.29 17.19 -13.20
CA SER A 175 -23.08 16.60 -13.78
C SER A 175 -23.05 15.07 -13.75
N PHE A 176 -24.18 14.42 -13.47
CA PHE A 176 -24.23 12.96 -13.37
C PHE A 176 -23.79 12.29 -14.66
N THR A 177 -22.86 11.36 -14.53
CA THR A 177 -22.41 10.48 -15.60
C THR A 177 -22.42 9.05 -15.12
N ARG A 178 -23.13 8.18 -15.85
CA ARG A 178 -23.20 6.77 -15.55
C ARG A 178 -21.84 6.10 -15.77
N GLY A 179 -21.45 5.23 -14.84
CA GLY A 179 -20.25 4.40 -15.01
C GLY A 179 -20.37 3.43 -16.19
N MET A 180 -19.22 3.00 -16.72
CA MET A 180 -19.14 2.09 -17.87
C MET A 180 -18.87 0.65 -17.42
N GLU A 181 -19.28 -0.32 -18.23
CA GLU A 181 -18.90 -1.72 -18.10
C GLU A 181 -17.69 -2.01 -19.00
N LEU A 182 -16.59 -2.47 -18.42
CA LEU A 182 -15.42 -2.95 -19.14
C LEU A 182 -15.37 -4.47 -19.00
N ARG A 183 -15.76 -5.17 -20.07
CA ARG A 183 -15.81 -6.63 -20.09
C ARG A 183 -14.51 -7.17 -20.67
N GLY A 184 -14.00 -8.27 -20.10
CA GLY A 184 -12.75 -8.89 -20.52
C GLY A 184 -12.80 -10.39 -20.54
N LYS A 185 -12.02 -11.00 -21.45
CA LYS A 185 -11.78 -12.45 -21.39
C LYS A 185 -11.12 -12.83 -20.07
N TYR A 186 -10.26 -11.96 -19.55
CA TYR A 186 -9.70 -12.02 -18.19
C TYR A 186 -9.58 -10.64 -17.56
N THR A 187 -9.66 -10.62 -16.21
CA THR A 187 -9.50 -9.37 -15.43
C THR A 187 -8.39 -9.55 -14.38
N LEU A 188 -7.38 -8.67 -14.40
CA LEU A 188 -6.29 -8.67 -13.42
C LEU A 188 -6.48 -7.53 -12.41
N PHE A 189 -6.46 -7.88 -11.12
CA PHE A 189 -6.67 -6.92 -10.03
C PHE A 189 -5.35 -6.52 -9.41
N ALA A 190 -4.89 -5.30 -9.73
CA ALA A 190 -3.64 -4.66 -9.29
C ALA A 190 -3.88 -3.52 -8.30
N GLU A 191 -4.91 -3.60 -7.46
CA GLU A 191 -5.40 -2.52 -6.58
C GLU A 191 -4.47 -2.16 -5.41
N GLY A 192 -3.33 -2.82 -5.29
CA GLY A 192 -2.39 -2.63 -4.19
C GLY A 192 -2.88 -3.21 -2.85
N ALA A 193 -2.24 -2.79 -1.76
CA ALA A 193 -2.57 -3.28 -0.42
C ALA A 193 -4.04 -2.98 -0.07
N ARG A 194 -4.78 -4.02 0.34
CA ARG A 194 -6.17 -3.93 0.78
C ARG A 194 -7.09 -3.31 -0.29
N GLY A 195 -7.04 -3.80 -1.53
CA GLY A 195 -7.91 -3.38 -2.64
C GLY A 195 -9.39 -3.57 -2.32
N SER A 196 -10.25 -2.65 -2.80
CA SER A 196 -11.68 -2.71 -2.52
C SER A 196 -12.31 -3.95 -3.14
N LEU A 197 -12.13 -4.16 -4.44
CA LEU A 197 -12.65 -5.32 -5.16
C LEU A 197 -11.85 -6.60 -4.83
N SER A 198 -10.56 -6.48 -4.57
CA SER A 198 -9.74 -7.62 -4.13
C SER A 198 -10.24 -8.24 -2.84
N LYS A 199 -10.74 -7.44 -1.88
CA LYS A 199 -11.37 -7.94 -0.65
C LYS A 199 -12.63 -8.75 -0.96
N GLU A 200 -13.47 -8.25 -1.87
CA GLU A 200 -14.69 -8.93 -2.30
C GLU A 200 -14.35 -10.28 -2.94
N LEU A 201 -13.38 -10.32 -3.86
CA LEU A 201 -12.93 -11.53 -4.52
C LEU A 201 -12.39 -12.57 -3.53
N ILE A 202 -11.53 -12.13 -2.60
CA ILE A 202 -10.98 -13.01 -1.55
C ILE A 202 -12.11 -13.64 -0.73
N ALA A 203 -13.08 -12.84 -0.30
CA ALA A 203 -14.21 -13.33 0.48
C ALA A 203 -15.14 -14.25 -0.35
N ARG A 204 -15.48 -13.83 -1.58
CA ARG A 204 -16.42 -14.54 -2.46
C ARG A 204 -15.91 -15.93 -2.85
N TYR A 205 -14.65 -16.02 -3.26
CA TYR A 205 -14.04 -17.27 -3.69
C TYR A 205 -13.27 -17.98 -2.56
N LYS A 206 -13.29 -17.44 -1.33
CA LYS A 206 -12.58 -17.98 -0.16
C LYS A 206 -11.09 -18.25 -0.46
N LEU A 207 -10.46 -17.26 -1.12
CA LEU A 207 -9.08 -17.39 -1.58
C LEU A 207 -8.08 -17.52 -0.43
N ASP A 208 -8.41 -16.99 0.73
CA ASP A 208 -7.61 -17.00 1.97
C ASP A 208 -7.78 -18.25 2.85
N LYS A 209 -8.61 -19.22 2.42
CA LYS A 209 -8.95 -20.43 3.22
C LYS A 209 -7.72 -21.18 3.75
N ASN A 210 -6.64 -21.22 2.98
CA ASN A 210 -5.43 -21.98 3.27
C ASN A 210 -4.21 -21.09 3.58
N SER A 211 -4.41 -19.79 3.78
CA SER A 211 -3.35 -18.83 4.13
C SER A 211 -3.53 -18.33 5.56
N GLU A 212 -2.43 -17.84 6.15
CA GLU A 212 -2.47 -17.16 7.44
C GLU A 212 -3.11 -15.77 7.29
N PRO A 213 -3.67 -15.19 8.36
CA PRO A 213 -4.21 -13.84 8.31
C PRO A 213 -3.21 -12.84 7.71
N PRO A 214 -3.66 -11.95 6.84
CA PRO A 214 -2.79 -10.93 6.27
C PRO A 214 -2.27 -10.02 7.39
N LYS A 215 -1.02 -9.56 7.24
CA LYS A 215 -0.36 -8.60 8.12
C LYS A 215 -0.06 -7.34 7.36
N PHE A 216 -0.16 -6.21 8.06
CA PHE A 216 0.07 -4.91 7.47
C PHE A 216 0.94 -4.02 8.35
N GLY A 217 1.58 -3.05 7.73
CA GLY A 217 2.16 -1.87 8.36
C GLY A 217 1.53 -0.62 7.79
N ILE A 218 1.58 0.46 8.53
CA ILE A 218 1.33 1.80 8.00
C ILE A 218 2.67 2.49 7.78
N GLY A 219 2.96 2.85 6.54
CA GLY A 219 4.09 3.68 6.16
C GLY A 219 3.66 5.13 6.01
N LEU A 220 4.38 6.03 6.70
CA LEU A 220 4.29 7.47 6.54
C LEU A 220 5.57 7.95 5.88
N LYS A 221 5.47 8.96 5.02
CA LYS A 221 6.61 9.45 4.26
C LYS A 221 6.51 10.95 4.04
N GLU A 222 7.66 11.61 4.08
CA GLU A 222 7.80 12.99 3.65
C GLU A 222 8.91 13.10 2.59
N LEU A 223 8.71 14.03 1.65
CA LEU A 223 9.71 14.48 0.69
C LEU A 223 10.25 15.84 1.15
N TRP A 224 11.57 15.96 1.17
CA TRP A 224 12.26 17.17 1.59
C TRP A 224 13.22 17.66 0.52
N GLN A 225 13.32 18.98 0.34
CA GLN A 225 14.45 19.65 -0.27
C GLN A 225 15.46 19.92 0.85
N LEU A 226 16.63 19.35 0.76
CA LEU A 226 17.67 19.50 1.78
C LEU A 226 18.55 20.72 1.49
N ASP A 227 19.22 21.22 2.53
CA ASP A 227 20.37 22.09 2.37
C ASP A 227 21.47 21.34 1.60
N PRO A 228 22.12 21.94 0.58
CA PRO A 228 23.16 21.27 -0.20
C PRO A 228 24.30 20.68 0.63
N SER A 229 24.64 21.29 1.78
CA SER A 229 25.69 20.80 2.69
C SER A 229 25.28 19.53 3.46
N ARG A 230 24.00 19.19 3.48
CA ARG A 230 23.41 18.01 4.16
C ARG A 230 23.06 16.90 3.19
N HIS A 231 23.08 17.17 1.90
CA HIS A 231 22.69 16.19 0.88
C HIS A 231 23.84 15.28 0.48
N GLN A 232 23.56 13.96 0.40
CA GLN A 232 24.52 12.92 0.02
C GLN A 232 23.86 11.97 -0.99
N PRO A 233 23.89 12.26 -2.30
CA PRO A 233 23.20 11.46 -3.31
C PRO A 233 23.60 9.97 -3.22
N GLY A 234 22.62 9.07 -3.29
CA GLY A 234 22.85 7.64 -3.20
C GLY A 234 22.95 7.07 -1.79
N LEU A 235 22.86 7.91 -0.74
CA LEU A 235 22.83 7.43 0.64
C LEU A 235 21.48 6.79 0.95
N VAL A 236 21.55 5.56 1.47
CA VAL A 236 20.43 4.81 2.03
C VAL A 236 20.67 4.59 3.51
N GLN A 237 19.72 4.98 4.35
CA GLN A 237 19.78 4.77 5.78
C GLN A 237 18.49 4.14 6.28
N HIS A 238 18.62 3.02 6.99
CA HIS A 238 17.52 2.37 7.69
C HIS A 238 17.74 2.42 9.20
N SER A 239 16.65 2.43 9.98
CA SER A 239 16.77 2.26 11.42
C SER A 239 15.55 1.57 12.04
N PHE A 240 15.74 1.05 13.24
CA PHE A 240 14.69 0.49 14.09
C PHE A 240 14.94 0.85 15.56
N GLY A 241 13.97 0.60 16.43
CA GLY A 241 14.01 0.91 17.85
C GLY A 241 13.24 2.20 18.16
N TRP A 242 13.88 3.15 18.85
CA TRP A 242 13.24 4.40 19.22
C TRP A 242 12.61 5.12 18.00
N PRO A 243 11.42 5.75 18.10
CA PRO A 243 10.61 6.00 19.29
C PRO A 243 9.68 4.86 19.72
N LEU A 244 9.59 3.78 18.93
CA LEU A 244 8.75 2.63 19.27
C LEU A 244 9.32 1.86 20.47
N ASP A 245 8.42 1.28 21.26
CA ASP A 245 8.82 0.37 22.32
C ASP A 245 9.23 -1.01 21.79
N ALA A 246 9.80 -1.85 22.65
CA ALA A 246 10.27 -3.19 22.25
C ALA A 246 9.14 -4.13 21.79
N SER A 247 7.88 -3.85 22.13
CA SER A 247 6.73 -4.66 21.77
C SER A 247 6.07 -4.25 20.46
N THR A 248 6.37 -3.04 19.98
CA THR A 248 5.82 -2.46 18.74
C THR A 248 6.83 -2.58 17.62
N GLY A 249 6.48 -3.36 16.60
CA GLY A 249 7.32 -3.50 15.42
C GLY A 249 7.23 -2.29 14.49
N GLY A 250 8.31 -2.05 13.77
CA GLY A 250 8.41 -0.95 12.81
C GLY A 250 9.85 -0.54 12.55
N GLY A 251 10.01 0.53 11.82
CA GLY A 251 11.33 1.06 11.47
C GLY A 251 11.23 2.30 10.62
N SER A 252 12.37 2.82 10.24
CA SER A 252 12.45 4.04 9.44
C SER A 252 13.40 3.90 8.27
N PHE A 253 13.26 4.82 7.34
CA PHE A 253 14.19 4.99 6.24
C PHE A 253 14.44 6.49 5.97
N LEU A 254 15.64 6.78 5.46
CA LEU A 254 16.06 8.09 4.99
C LEU A 254 16.94 7.88 3.77
N TYR A 255 16.50 8.36 2.60
CA TYR A 255 17.18 8.14 1.33
C TYR A 255 17.38 9.47 0.61
N HIS A 256 18.59 9.67 0.11
CA HIS A 256 18.97 10.87 -0.63
C HIS A 256 18.88 10.60 -2.14
N LEU A 257 17.93 11.27 -2.79
CA LEU A 257 17.66 11.20 -4.22
C LEU A 257 18.57 12.16 -5.01
N GLU A 258 18.24 12.36 -6.28
CA GLU A 258 18.76 13.46 -7.10
C GLU A 258 18.24 14.84 -6.66
N ASP A 259 18.75 15.90 -7.26
CA ASP A 259 18.26 17.31 -7.17
C ASP A 259 18.18 17.87 -5.73
N GLY A 260 19.07 17.42 -4.84
CA GLY A 260 19.07 17.88 -3.46
C GLY A 260 17.89 17.38 -2.63
N GLN A 261 17.15 16.40 -3.11
CA GLN A 261 15.98 15.87 -2.42
C GLN A 261 16.32 14.66 -1.55
N ALA A 262 15.55 14.50 -0.48
CA ALA A 262 15.55 13.30 0.33
C ALA A 262 14.14 12.89 0.73
N VAL A 263 13.95 11.61 0.88
CA VAL A 263 12.72 11.05 1.45
C VAL A 263 13.02 10.46 2.81
N VAL A 264 12.16 10.77 3.76
CA VAL A 264 12.17 10.17 5.10
C VAL A 264 10.83 9.49 5.35
N GLY A 265 10.87 8.28 5.89
CA GLY A 265 9.65 7.57 6.21
C GLY A 265 9.77 6.73 7.47
N PHE A 266 8.61 6.37 7.97
CA PHE A 266 8.45 5.62 9.20
C PHE A 266 7.33 4.60 9.03
N VAL A 267 7.60 3.36 9.42
CA VAL A 267 6.64 2.27 9.33
C VAL A 267 6.30 1.80 10.73
N VAL A 268 5.02 1.63 11.01
CA VAL A 268 4.51 1.00 12.24
C VAL A 268 3.73 -0.25 11.83
N HIS A 269 4.11 -1.40 12.38
CA HIS A 269 3.38 -2.64 12.17
C HIS A 269 1.98 -2.56 12.80
N LEU A 270 0.92 -2.84 12.06
CA LEU A 270 -0.47 -2.67 12.56
C LEU A 270 -0.91 -3.71 13.60
N ASN A 271 -0.05 -4.66 13.95
CA ASN A 271 -0.29 -5.55 15.08
C ASN A 271 0.10 -4.97 16.45
N TYR A 272 0.35 -3.67 16.56
CA TYR A 272 0.59 -3.01 17.84
C TYR A 272 -0.63 -3.12 18.77
N GLN A 273 -0.38 -3.05 20.09
CA GLN A 273 -1.38 -3.37 21.10
C GLN A 273 -1.97 -2.14 21.81
N ASN A 274 -1.27 -1.01 21.81
CA ASN A 274 -1.70 0.18 22.54
C ASN A 274 -2.63 1.05 21.67
N PRO A 275 -3.93 1.17 21.98
CA PRO A 275 -4.87 1.94 21.18
C PRO A 275 -4.60 3.46 21.19
N THR A 276 -3.74 3.95 22.12
CA THR A 276 -3.34 5.36 22.17
C THR A 276 -2.10 5.67 21.33
N LEU A 277 -1.54 4.68 20.62
CA LEU A 277 -0.44 4.91 19.70
C LEU A 277 -0.94 5.61 18.43
N SER A 278 -0.31 6.74 18.10
CA SER A 278 -0.50 7.44 16.84
C SER A 278 0.73 7.23 15.95
N PRO A 279 0.63 6.49 14.85
CA PRO A 279 1.75 6.31 13.92
C PRO A 279 2.30 7.64 13.38
N PHE A 280 1.42 8.64 13.18
CA PHE A 280 1.82 9.98 12.75
C PHE A 280 2.74 10.65 13.78
N ASP A 281 2.34 10.63 15.06
CA ASP A 281 3.09 11.30 16.12
C ASP A 281 4.43 10.58 16.39
N GLU A 282 4.48 9.25 16.29
CA GLU A 282 5.73 8.50 16.38
C GLU A 282 6.68 8.85 15.21
N PHE A 283 6.16 9.05 14.00
CA PHE A 283 6.96 9.55 12.87
C PHE A 283 7.50 10.96 13.12
N GLN A 284 6.70 11.87 13.69
CA GLN A 284 7.17 13.22 14.04
C GLN A 284 8.25 13.15 15.12
N ARG A 285 8.07 12.32 16.15
CA ARG A 285 9.08 12.08 17.19
C ARG A 285 10.38 11.53 16.60
N PHE A 286 10.30 10.54 15.73
CA PHE A 286 11.47 9.96 15.05
C PHE A 286 12.35 11.03 14.40
N LYS A 287 11.76 12.01 13.72
CA LYS A 287 12.51 13.06 13.03
C LYS A 287 13.27 13.99 13.99
N THR A 288 12.83 14.11 15.24
CA THR A 288 13.53 14.93 16.26
C THR A 288 14.72 14.23 16.91
N HIS A 289 15.00 12.97 16.56
CA HIS A 289 16.13 12.23 17.12
C HIS A 289 17.48 12.91 16.77
N PRO A 290 18.44 13.03 17.72
CA PRO A 290 19.72 13.74 17.49
C PRO A 290 20.55 13.22 16.31
N ALA A 291 20.43 11.94 15.95
CA ALA A 291 21.10 11.37 14.77
C ALA A 291 20.35 11.59 13.45
N ILE A 292 19.13 12.12 13.47
CA ILE A 292 18.23 12.27 12.31
C ILE A 292 17.96 13.74 12.02
N ALA A 293 17.56 14.52 13.02
CA ALA A 293 17.17 15.91 12.89
C ALA A 293 18.17 16.81 12.13
N PRO A 294 19.50 16.67 12.31
CA PRO A 294 20.48 17.50 11.59
C PRO A 294 20.40 17.41 10.07
N THR A 295 19.89 16.29 9.53
CA THR A 295 19.71 16.13 8.07
C THR A 295 18.72 17.16 7.50
N PHE A 296 17.74 17.59 8.30
CA PHE A 296 16.66 18.49 7.85
C PHE A 296 16.89 19.96 8.17
N GLU A 297 18.00 20.30 8.85
CA GLU A 297 18.35 21.69 9.17
C GLU A 297 18.54 22.50 7.89
N GLY A 298 17.84 23.64 7.80
CA GLY A 298 17.83 24.49 6.61
C GLY A 298 17.02 23.94 5.42
N GLY A 299 16.49 22.72 5.54
CA GLY A 299 15.67 22.10 4.52
C GLY A 299 14.21 22.58 4.50
N LYS A 300 13.50 22.20 3.45
CA LYS A 300 12.07 22.50 3.25
C LYS A 300 11.30 21.21 2.96
N ARG A 301 10.24 20.97 3.72
CA ARG A 301 9.30 19.86 3.47
C ARG A 301 8.44 20.17 2.25
N LEU A 302 8.39 19.24 1.29
CA LEU A 302 7.70 19.41 0.01
C LEU A 302 6.38 18.66 -0.06
N SER A 303 6.34 17.43 0.50
CA SER A 303 5.16 16.58 0.44
C SER A 303 5.09 15.65 1.66
N TYR A 304 3.90 15.15 1.93
CA TYR A 304 3.60 14.16 2.96
C TYR A 304 2.59 13.15 2.42
N GLY A 305 2.73 11.89 2.82
CA GLY A 305 1.76 10.87 2.49
C GLY A 305 1.81 9.67 3.43
N ALA A 306 0.79 8.82 3.34
CA ALA A 306 0.71 7.60 4.11
C ALA A 306 0.06 6.48 3.29
N ARG A 307 0.51 5.22 3.51
CA ARG A 307 -0.05 4.05 2.84
C ARG A 307 0.13 2.79 3.65
N ALA A 308 -0.87 1.91 3.62
CA ALA A 308 -0.73 0.56 4.16
C ALA A 308 0.21 -0.27 3.27
N ILE A 309 1.01 -1.10 3.93
CA ILE A 309 1.98 -2.00 3.32
C ILE A 309 1.60 -3.42 3.73
N THR A 310 1.60 -4.37 2.79
CA THR A 310 1.39 -5.79 3.11
C THR A 310 2.66 -6.37 3.74
N GLU A 311 2.52 -7.05 4.88
CA GLU A 311 3.65 -7.59 5.64
C GLU A 311 3.52 -9.09 5.96
N GLY A 312 2.47 -9.73 5.46
CA GLY A 312 2.22 -11.14 5.73
C GLY A 312 3.20 -12.10 5.05
N GLY A 313 3.75 -11.70 3.91
CA GLY A 313 4.72 -12.52 3.17
C GLY A 313 4.17 -13.88 2.74
N TRP A 314 5.06 -14.86 2.63
CA TRP A 314 4.79 -16.20 2.11
C TRP A 314 3.53 -16.89 2.65
N GLN A 315 3.30 -16.84 3.97
CA GLN A 315 2.19 -17.55 4.62
C GLN A 315 0.83 -16.92 4.36
N SER A 316 0.80 -15.63 4.08
CA SER A 316 -0.45 -14.85 3.94
C SER A 316 -0.84 -14.62 2.49
N VAL A 317 -0.04 -15.10 1.51
CA VAL A 317 -0.43 -15.02 0.10
C VAL A 317 -1.66 -15.91 -0.10
N PRO A 318 -2.80 -15.34 -0.54
CA PRO A 318 -4.01 -16.13 -0.81
C PRO A 318 -3.84 -16.96 -2.09
N LYS A 319 -4.81 -17.80 -2.42
CA LYS A 319 -4.93 -18.32 -3.78
C LYS A 319 -5.08 -17.12 -4.72
N LEU A 320 -4.27 -17.08 -5.77
CA LEU A 320 -4.19 -15.90 -6.64
C LEU A 320 -5.26 -15.84 -7.70
N THR A 321 -5.78 -17.00 -8.09
CA THR A 321 -6.63 -17.15 -9.28
C THR A 321 -8.04 -17.57 -8.92
N PHE A 322 -8.96 -17.15 -9.74
CA PHE A 322 -10.38 -17.49 -9.70
C PHE A 322 -10.92 -17.47 -11.14
N PRO A 323 -12.11 -18.05 -11.42
CA PRO A 323 -12.66 -18.03 -12.76
C PRO A 323 -12.81 -16.62 -13.32
N GLY A 324 -12.11 -16.31 -14.40
CA GLY A 324 -12.11 -15.04 -15.10
C GLY A 324 -11.08 -14.02 -14.63
N GLY A 325 -10.17 -14.37 -13.69
CA GLY A 325 -9.16 -13.40 -13.31
C GLY A 325 -8.13 -13.83 -12.28
N ALA A 326 -7.31 -12.86 -11.85
CA ALA A 326 -6.26 -13.06 -10.86
C ALA A 326 -5.93 -11.80 -10.06
N LEU A 327 -5.38 -12.02 -8.84
CA LEU A 327 -4.76 -10.98 -8.01
C LEU A 327 -3.27 -10.86 -8.36
N ILE A 328 -2.77 -9.63 -8.51
CA ILE A 328 -1.35 -9.36 -8.81
C ILE A 328 -0.79 -8.27 -7.90
N GLY A 329 0.53 -8.21 -7.76
CA GLY A 329 1.23 -7.22 -6.96
C GLY A 329 0.90 -7.27 -5.47
N CYS A 330 0.72 -6.10 -4.86
CA CYS A 330 0.39 -6.01 -3.44
C CYS A 330 -1.05 -6.43 -3.10
N ALA A 331 -1.95 -6.59 -4.08
CA ALA A 331 -3.25 -7.22 -3.85
C ALA A 331 -3.07 -8.71 -3.47
N ALA A 332 -2.02 -9.35 -4.00
CA ALA A 332 -1.58 -10.69 -3.62
C ALA A 332 -0.67 -10.74 -2.38
N GLY A 333 -0.10 -9.59 -1.96
CA GLY A 333 0.76 -9.53 -0.77
C GLY A 333 2.25 -9.79 -1.02
N PHE A 334 2.78 -9.54 -2.20
CA PHE A 334 4.15 -9.88 -2.62
C PHE A 334 5.24 -8.91 -2.13
N VAL A 335 5.18 -8.44 -0.88
CA VAL A 335 6.21 -7.58 -0.28
C VAL A 335 7.20 -8.40 0.54
N ASN A 336 8.49 -8.21 0.29
CA ASN A 336 9.56 -8.75 1.13
C ASN A 336 9.88 -7.73 2.24
N VAL A 337 9.38 -7.98 3.43
CA VAL A 337 9.43 -7.04 4.57
C VAL A 337 10.86 -6.74 5.01
N PRO A 338 11.75 -7.71 5.27
CA PRO A 338 13.12 -7.42 5.67
C PRO A 338 13.91 -6.63 4.62
N ARG A 339 13.66 -6.88 3.34
CA ARG A 339 14.28 -6.11 2.25
C ARG A 339 13.68 -4.72 2.09
N ILE A 340 12.48 -4.46 2.68
CA ILE A 340 11.70 -3.22 2.48
C ILE A 340 11.41 -3.00 0.98
N LYS A 341 11.16 -4.08 0.25
CA LYS A 341 10.97 -4.07 -1.21
C LYS A 341 9.81 -4.94 -1.65
N GLY A 342 9.03 -4.45 -2.60
CA GLY A 342 7.91 -5.16 -3.18
C GLY A 342 7.67 -4.82 -4.64
N SER A 343 8.23 -3.71 -5.14
CA SER A 343 8.01 -3.22 -6.50
C SER A 343 8.47 -4.21 -7.58
N HIS A 344 9.64 -4.84 -7.40
CA HIS A 344 10.14 -5.87 -8.31
C HIS A 344 9.20 -7.09 -8.36
N ASN A 345 8.73 -7.57 -7.21
CA ASN A 345 7.77 -8.68 -7.14
C ASN A 345 6.41 -8.29 -7.76
N ALA A 346 6.00 -7.03 -7.60
CA ALA A 346 4.78 -6.53 -8.24
C ALA A 346 4.89 -6.58 -9.78
N ILE A 347 5.99 -6.08 -10.35
CA ILE A 347 6.26 -6.14 -11.80
C ILE A 347 6.29 -7.60 -12.28
N LEU A 348 7.07 -8.45 -11.61
CA LEU A 348 7.20 -9.87 -11.99
C LEU A 348 5.86 -10.62 -11.92
N SER A 349 5.02 -10.33 -10.92
CA SER A 349 3.70 -10.96 -10.81
C SER A 349 2.75 -10.52 -11.93
N GLY A 350 2.81 -9.24 -12.31
CA GLY A 350 2.07 -8.72 -13.46
C GLY A 350 2.47 -9.41 -14.76
N MET A 351 3.78 -9.56 -14.99
CA MET A 351 4.31 -10.29 -16.16
C MET A 351 3.80 -11.73 -16.18
N MET A 352 3.93 -12.47 -15.08
CA MET A 352 3.52 -13.88 -15.01
C MET A 352 2.01 -14.06 -15.26
N ALA A 353 1.17 -13.22 -14.65
CA ALA A 353 -0.28 -13.31 -14.84
C ALA A 353 -0.68 -12.96 -16.27
N ALA A 354 -0.04 -11.94 -16.86
CA ALA A 354 -0.29 -11.56 -18.25
C ALA A 354 0.19 -12.60 -19.25
N GLU A 355 1.32 -13.28 -19.00
CA GLU A 355 1.80 -14.40 -19.80
C GLU A 355 0.76 -15.53 -19.85
N GLU A 356 0.25 -15.93 -18.71
CA GLU A 356 -0.78 -16.99 -18.65
C GLU A 356 -2.09 -16.54 -19.31
N ALA A 357 -2.54 -15.30 -19.07
CA ALA A 357 -3.76 -14.78 -19.67
C ALA A 357 -3.63 -14.67 -21.20
N ALA A 358 -2.53 -14.14 -21.72
CA ALA A 358 -2.30 -14.02 -23.15
C ALA A 358 -2.25 -15.40 -23.84
N LEU A 359 -1.56 -16.37 -23.24
CA LEU A 359 -1.51 -17.75 -23.76
C LEU A 359 -2.89 -18.43 -23.73
N ALA A 360 -3.68 -18.18 -22.68
CA ALA A 360 -5.05 -18.68 -22.60
C ALA A 360 -5.93 -18.09 -23.71
N ILE A 361 -5.85 -16.77 -23.95
CA ILE A 361 -6.60 -16.09 -25.00
C ILE A 361 -6.20 -16.59 -26.40
N LEU A 362 -4.90 -16.74 -26.65
CA LEU A 362 -4.38 -17.30 -27.90
C LEU A 362 -4.83 -18.76 -28.13
N SER A 363 -5.15 -19.47 -27.05
CA SER A 363 -5.71 -20.84 -27.10
C SER A 363 -7.23 -20.85 -27.08
N GLU A 364 -7.88 -19.73 -27.41
CA GLU A 364 -9.34 -19.56 -27.46
C GLU A 364 -10.04 -19.81 -26.10
N ARG A 365 -9.31 -19.71 -24.97
CA ARG A 365 -9.85 -19.82 -23.62
C ARG A 365 -10.30 -18.44 -23.12
N SER A 366 -11.37 -18.41 -22.32
CA SER A 366 -11.87 -17.19 -21.68
C SER A 366 -12.58 -17.50 -20.36
N ASN A 367 -12.46 -16.59 -19.41
CA ASN A 367 -13.18 -16.58 -18.13
C ASN A 367 -13.03 -17.86 -17.29
N ASP A 368 -12.06 -18.70 -17.59
CA ASP A 368 -11.68 -19.85 -16.77
C ASP A 368 -10.57 -19.47 -15.77
N GLU A 369 -9.97 -20.42 -15.11
CA GLU A 369 -8.95 -20.16 -14.10
C GLU A 369 -7.53 -20.22 -14.70
N LEU A 370 -6.71 -19.20 -14.40
CA LEU A 370 -5.31 -19.07 -14.83
C LEU A 370 -4.38 -19.94 -13.94
N THR A 371 -4.54 -21.26 -14.03
CA THR A 371 -3.89 -22.22 -13.13
C THR A 371 -2.37 -22.23 -13.24
N GLY A 372 -1.80 -21.88 -14.39
CA GLY A 372 -0.37 -21.77 -14.61
C GLY A 372 0.26 -20.67 -13.74
N TYR A 373 -0.39 -19.53 -13.60
CA TYR A 373 0.04 -18.47 -12.70
C TYR A 373 0.00 -18.92 -11.23
N GLU A 374 -1.11 -19.55 -10.78
CA GLU A 374 -1.25 -20.07 -9.42
C GLU A 374 -0.14 -21.06 -9.05
N THR A 375 0.15 -22.01 -9.92
CA THR A 375 1.15 -23.05 -9.66
C THR A 375 2.58 -22.57 -9.85
N GLY A 376 2.79 -21.57 -10.72
CA GLY A 376 4.10 -21.05 -11.11
C GLY A 376 4.74 -20.12 -10.09
N TRP A 377 3.98 -19.24 -9.43
CA TRP A 377 4.53 -18.18 -8.62
C TRP A 377 5.41 -18.69 -7.46
N ARG A 378 5.06 -19.79 -6.81
CA ARG A 378 5.83 -20.35 -5.69
C ARG A 378 7.22 -20.85 -6.12
N LYS A 379 7.38 -21.26 -7.38
CA LYS A 379 8.64 -21.71 -7.98
C LYS A 379 9.45 -20.58 -8.62
N SER A 380 8.82 -19.42 -8.81
CA SER A 380 9.42 -18.23 -9.41
C SER A 380 10.38 -17.51 -8.46
N ASP A 381 10.97 -16.40 -8.93
CA ASP A 381 11.79 -15.52 -8.10
C ASP A 381 10.99 -14.90 -6.95
N ILE A 382 9.70 -14.57 -7.19
CA ILE A 382 8.79 -14.08 -6.15
C ILE A 382 8.69 -15.08 -5.00
N GLY A 383 8.43 -16.33 -5.32
CA GLY A 383 8.30 -17.39 -4.32
C GLY A 383 9.60 -17.60 -3.55
N ARG A 384 10.75 -17.63 -4.26
CA ARG A 384 12.07 -17.77 -3.63
C ARG A 384 12.42 -16.58 -2.74
N ASP A 385 12.11 -15.36 -3.16
CA ASP A 385 12.35 -14.13 -2.39
C ASP A 385 11.55 -14.11 -1.09
N LEU A 386 10.27 -14.45 -1.14
CA LEU A 386 9.40 -14.48 0.04
C LEU A 386 9.69 -15.67 0.98
N PHE A 387 10.00 -16.83 0.42
CA PHE A 387 10.24 -18.04 1.23
C PHE A 387 11.47 -17.92 2.14
N LYS A 388 12.51 -17.25 1.68
CA LYS A 388 13.74 -17.02 2.48
C LYS A 388 13.50 -16.23 3.75
N VAL A 389 12.52 -15.33 3.74
CA VAL A 389 12.25 -14.40 4.85
C VAL A 389 10.96 -14.72 5.62
N ARG A 390 10.32 -15.84 5.32
CA ARG A 390 8.97 -16.19 5.80
C ARG A 390 8.78 -16.13 7.32
N ASN A 391 9.85 -16.31 8.10
CA ASN A 391 9.77 -16.33 9.56
C ASN A 391 10.08 -14.98 10.23
N VAL A 392 10.58 -13.98 9.50
CA VAL A 392 11.01 -12.70 10.11
C VAL A 392 9.83 -11.99 10.77
N LYS A 393 8.70 -11.85 10.07
CA LYS A 393 7.50 -11.20 10.63
C LYS A 393 6.90 -11.97 11.82
N PRO A 394 6.70 -13.30 11.77
CA PRO A 394 6.26 -14.08 12.92
C PRO A 394 7.20 -14.00 14.12
N LEU A 395 8.52 -14.08 13.90
CA LEU A 395 9.51 -13.96 14.97
C LEU A 395 9.45 -12.58 15.63
N TRP A 396 9.39 -11.53 14.83
CA TRP A 396 9.25 -10.17 15.33
C TRP A 396 7.97 -9.99 16.15
N SER A 397 6.85 -10.44 15.61
CA SER A 397 5.55 -10.34 16.30
C SER A 397 5.50 -11.12 17.62
N LYS A 398 6.21 -12.25 17.71
CA LYS A 398 6.21 -13.13 18.90
C LYS A 398 7.21 -12.70 19.98
N PHE A 399 8.40 -12.25 19.57
CA PHE A 399 9.52 -11.99 20.48
C PHE A 399 9.87 -10.49 20.62
N GLY A 400 9.09 -9.60 19.97
CA GLY A 400 9.34 -8.17 19.98
C GLY A 400 10.51 -7.76 19.09
N THR A 401 10.87 -6.47 19.13
CA THR A 401 11.78 -5.86 18.17
C THR A 401 13.20 -6.44 18.26
N TYR A 402 13.81 -6.44 19.42
CA TYR A 402 15.24 -6.79 19.53
C TYR A 402 15.50 -8.28 19.33
N LEU A 403 14.83 -9.14 20.11
CA LEU A 403 15.01 -10.58 20.00
C LEU A 403 14.42 -11.13 18.70
N GLY A 404 13.29 -10.60 18.27
CA GLY A 404 12.65 -11.00 17.01
C GLY A 404 13.51 -10.69 15.77
N ILE A 405 14.15 -9.50 15.73
CA ILE A 405 15.08 -9.14 14.66
C ILE A 405 16.34 -10.02 14.69
N ALA A 406 16.91 -10.27 15.88
CA ALA A 406 18.09 -11.13 16.01
C ALA A 406 17.81 -12.56 15.52
N LEU A 407 16.70 -13.17 15.96
CA LEU A 407 16.29 -14.50 15.52
C LEU A 407 15.92 -14.53 14.04
N GLY A 408 15.25 -13.49 13.54
CA GLY A 408 14.93 -13.33 12.12
C GLY A 408 16.16 -13.21 11.24
N GLY A 409 17.18 -12.44 11.69
CA GLY A 409 18.48 -12.34 11.04
C GLY A 409 19.20 -13.68 10.98
N LEU A 410 19.21 -14.40 12.09
CA LEU A 410 19.78 -15.75 12.16
C LEU A 410 19.08 -16.71 11.19
N ASP A 411 17.75 -16.72 11.17
CA ASP A 411 16.97 -17.57 10.26
C ASP A 411 17.23 -17.23 8.79
N MET A 412 17.35 -15.93 8.45
CA MET A 412 17.72 -15.49 7.11
C MET A 412 19.13 -15.98 6.71
N TRP A 413 20.12 -15.86 7.60
CA TRP A 413 21.47 -16.38 7.37
C TRP A 413 21.47 -17.90 7.18
N MET A 414 20.72 -18.65 8.01
CA MET A 414 20.59 -20.11 7.87
C MET A 414 19.94 -20.51 6.54
N ASN A 415 18.89 -19.77 6.12
CA ASN A 415 18.26 -19.99 4.82
C ASN A 415 19.22 -19.68 3.66
N GLU A 416 20.03 -18.63 3.77
CA GLU A 416 20.95 -18.21 2.71
C GLU A 416 22.12 -19.18 2.54
N LEU A 417 22.76 -19.61 3.64
CA LEU A 417 23.94 -20.45 3.62
C LEU A 417 23.61 -21.94 3.44
N PHE A 418 22.56 -22.43 4.09
CA PHE A 418 22.25 -23.84 4.20
C PHE A 418 20.89 -24.22 3.61
N ARG A 419 20.08 -23.26 3.16
CA ARG A 419 18.70 -23.46 2.67
C ARG A 419 17.78 -24.11 3.71
N VAL A 420 18.06 -23.92 4.99
CA VAL A 420 17.34 -24.50 6.13
C VAL A 420 16.85 -23.39 7.03
N SER A 421 15.65 -23.56 7.62
CA SER A 421 15.15 -22.75 8.72
C SER A 421 15.10 -23.55 10.00
N LEU A 422 15.56 -22.97 11.10
CA LEU A 422 15.47 -23.57 12.44
C LEU A 422 14.02 -23.58 12.97
N PHE A 423 13.14 -22.77 12.39
CA PHE A 423 11.76 -22.58 12.86
C PHE A 423 10.71 -23.21 11.93
N GLY A 424 11.13 -23.88 10.86
CA GLY A 424 10.22 -24.38 9.82
C GLY A 424 9.48 -23.22 9.12
N THR A 425 8.15 -23.26 9.09
CA THR A 425 7.31 -22.14 8.65
C THR A 425 6.36 -21.77 9.78
N MET A 426 6.60 -20.62 10.40
CA MET A 426 5.83 -20.13 11.55
C MET A 426 4.50 -19.52 11.09
N LYS A 427 3.50 -19.56 11.98
CA LYS A 427 2.20 -18.90 11.79
C LYS A 427 2.21 -17.47 12.29
N HIS A 428 1.37 -16.63 11.71
CA HIS A 428 1.16 -15.25 12.16
C HIS A 428 0.24 -15.13 13.38
N GLY A 429 -0.69 -16.06 13.56
CA GLY A 429 -1.68 -16.03 14.64
C GLY A 429 -2.79 -14.99 14.38
N LYS A 430 -3.02 -14.06 15.32
CA LYS A 430 -4.12 -13.08 15.27
C LYS A 430 -4.00 -12.12 14.08
N ALA A 431 -5.13 -11.68 13.54
CA ALA A 431 -5.18 -10.56 12.60
C ALA A 431 -4.81 -9.24 13.29
N ASP A 432 -4.48 -8.19 12.51
CA ASP A 432 -3.97 -6.94 13.09
C ASP A 432 -5.02 -6.18 13.91
N HIS A 433 -6.30 -6.25 13.54
CA HIS A 433 -7.41 -5.63 14.28
C HIS A 433 -7.67 -6.30 15.65
N GLU A 434 -7.30 -7.57 15.82
CA GLU A 434 -7.52 -8.34 17.04
C GLU A 434 -6.47 -8.09 18.13
N THR A 435 -5.48 -7.25 17.87
CA THR A 435 -4.32 -7.11 18.78
C THR A 435 -4.43 -5.98 19.79
N LEU A 436 -5.36 -5.03 19.59
CA LEU A 436 -5.54 -3.91 20.53
C LEU A 436 -5.99 -4.39 21.91
N LYS A 437 -5.37 -3.81 22.93
CA LYS A 437 -5.77 -4.00 24.33
C LYS A 437 -6.71 -2.87 24.76
N PRO A 438 -7.65 -3.12 25.67
CA PRO A 438 -8.46 -2.06 26.26
C PRO A 438 -7.61 -0.96 26.93
N LEU A 439 -8.11 0.28 26.96
CA LEU A 439 -7.43 1.41 27.62
C LEU A 439 -7.01 1.11 29.06
N SER A 440 -7.81 0.34 29.80
CA SER A 440 -7.52 -0.05 31.19
C SER A 440 -6.28 -0.92 31.35
N GLN A 441 -5.76 -1.49 30.25
CA GLN A 441 -4.61 -2.41 30.25
C GLN A 441 -3.34 -1.81 29.66
N VAL A 442 -3.38 -0.54 29.25
CA VAL A 442 -2.25 0.13 28.62
C VAL A 442 -1.93 1.44 29.30
N LYS A 443 -0.68 1.87 29.20
CA LYS A 443 -0.27 3.22 29.58
C LYS A 443 -0.52 4.14 28.38
N PRO A 444 -1.29 5.23 28.55
CA PRO A 444 -1.49 6.21 27.49
C PRO A 444 -0.17 6.80 27.01
N MET A 445 -0.04 6.97 25.70
CA MET A 445 1.08 7.69 25.10
C MET A 445 0.82 9.19 25.16
N VAL A 446 1.90 9.97 25.25
CA VAL A 446 1.83 11.43 25.31
C VAL A 446 2.07 11.96 23.91
N ASP A 447 1.17 12.81 23.45
CA ASP A 447 1.29 13.47 22.15
C ASP A 447 2.49 14.42 22.16
N PRO A 448 3.41 14.31 21.18
CA PRO A 448 4.52 15.25 21.05
C PRO A 448 3.98 16.62 20.60
N LYS A 449 4.56 17.68 21.12
CA LYS A 449 4.32 19.02 20.57
C LYS A 449 5.28 19.24 19.40
N PRO A 450 4.77 19.48 18.16
CA PRO A 450 5.63 19.73 17.02
C PRO A 450 6.38 21.08 17.17
N ASP A 451 7.61 21.13 16.66
CA ASP A 451 8.47 22.30 16.69
C ASP A 451 8.32 23.22 15.47
N SER A 452 7.53 22.79 14.48
CA SER A 452 7.31 23.46 13.19
C SER A 452 8.59 23.70 12.36
N LYS A 453 9.68 23.00 12.70
CA LYS A 453 10.97 23.03 11.97
C LYS A 453 11.28 21.67 11.36
N VAL A 454 11.29 20.63 12.17
CA VAL A 454 11.53 19.24 11.76
C VAL A 454 10.27 18.40 11.97
N SER A 455 9.48 18.73 12.99
CA SER A 455 8.21 18.06 13.29
C SER A 455 7.03 19.02 13.09
N PHE A 456 5.90 18.50 12.63
CA PHE A 456 4.74 19.28 12.19
C PHE A 456 3.44 18.65 12.69
N ASP A 457 2.39 19.45 12.74
CA ASP A 457 1.04 18.97 13.04
C ASP A 457 0.46 18.15 11.87
N LYS A 458 -0.59 17.38 12.18
CA LYS A 458 -1.22 16.47 11.24
C LYS A 458 -1.91 17.19 10.08
N LEU A 459 -2.65 18.28 10.35
CA LEU A 459 -3.43 18.98 9.33
C LEU A 459 -2.53 19.70 8.32
N SER A 460 -1.47 20.38 8.77
CA SER A 460 -0.48 20.98 7.86
C SER A 460 0.24 19.93 7.02
N SER A 461 0.36 18.70 7.53
CA SER A 461 0.93 17.58 6.77
C SER A 461 -0.05 17.08 5.72
N VAL A 462 -1.32 16.93 6.04
CA VAL A 462 -2.37 16.55 5.07
C VAL A 462 -2.48 17.56 3.95
N PHE A 463 -2.38 18.85 4.25
CA PHE A 463 -2.41 19.90 3.23
C PHE A 463 -1.40 19.68 2.10
N ILE A 464 -0.17 19.30 2.43
CA ILE A 464 0.88 19.04 1.42
C ILE A 464 0.84 17.62 0.82
N SER A 465 -0.19 16.82 1.14
CA SER A 465 -0.49 15.59 0.41
C SER A 465 -1.23 15.85 -0.91
N ASN A 466 -1.70 17.09 -1.09
CA ASN A 466 -2.56 17.52 -2.20
C ASN A 466 -3.81 16.64 -2.34
N THR A 467 -4.29 16.08 -1.21
CA THR A 467 -5.53 15.29 -1.25
C THR A 467 -6.73 16.19 -1.51
N ASN A 468 -7.54 15.79 -2.46
CA ASN A 468 -8.77 16.50 -2.80
C ASN A 468 -9.84 15.48 -3.20
N HIS A 469 -11.06 15.67 -2.73
CA HIS A 469 -12.22 14.87 -3.08
C HIS A 469 -13.36 15.79 -3.43
N GLU A 470 -14.28 15.32 -4.26
CA GLU A 470 -15.56 15.99 -4.44
C GLU A 470 -16.28 16.09 -3.08
N GLU A 471 -16.69 17.29 -2.67
CA GLU A 471 -17.31 17.49 -1.34
C GLU A 471 -18.69 16.86 -1.25
N ASP A 472 -19.46 17.01 -2.30
CA ASP A 472 -20.81 16.48 -2.40
C ASP A 472 -20.80 15.15 -3.15
N GLN A 473 -20.25 14.13 -2.49
CA GLN A 473 -20.31 12.73 -2.92
C GLN A 473 -20.63 11.82 -1.73
N PRO A 474 -21.10 10.59 -1.95
CA PRO A 474 -21.30 9.61 -0.89
C PRO A 474 -19.97 9.34 -0.16
N VAL A 475 -20.01 9.31 1.17
CA VAL A 475 -18.81 9.04 1.98
C VAL A 475 -18.28 7.65 1.68
N HIS A 476 -17.03 7.58 1.19
CA HIS A 476 -16.37 6.33 0.82
C HIS A 476 -15.85 5.51 2.01
N LEU A 477 -15.92 6.07 3.21
CA LEU A 477 -15.57 5.43 4.49
C LEU A 477 -16.88 4.99 5.17
N ARG A 478 -17.37 3.82 4.78
CA ARG A 478 -18.71 3.34 5.18
C ARG A 478 -18.63 2.65 6.55
N LEU A 479 -19.59 2.93 7.40
CA LEU A 479 -19.80 2.22 8.66
C LEU A 479 -20.84 1.11 8.46
N LYS A 480 -20.52 -0.11 8.91
CA LYS A 480 -21.51 -1.22 8.93
C LYS A 480 -22.62 -0.96 9.95
N ASP A 481 -22.23 -0.38 11.10
CA ASP A 481 -23.13 0.09 12.16
C ASP A 481 -22.63 1.44 12.68
N VAL A 482 -23.44 2.48 12.53
CA VAL A 482 -23.09 3.86 12.91
C VAL A 482 -22.93 4.04 14.42
N ALA A 483 -23.47 3.15 15.24
CA ALA A 483 -23.37 3.24 16.70
C ALA A 483 -22.04 2.67 17.25
N VAL A 484 -21.39 1.74 16.57
CA VAL A 484 -20.19 1.03 17.04
C VAL A 484 -19.06 1.95 17.51
N PRO A 485 -18.70 3.04 16.80
CA PRO A 485 -17.61 3.90 17.25
C PRO A 485 -17.83 4.49 18.64
N VAL A 486 -19.06 4.94 18.94
CA VAL A 486 -19.40 5.57 20.23
C VAL A 486 -19.80 4.52 21.28
N ARG A 487 -20.58 3.51 20.89
CA ARG A 487 -21.11 2.50 21.82
C ARG A 487 -20.02 1.52 22.30
N ASP A 488 -19.15 1.09 21.39
CA ASP A 488 -18.23 -0.04 21.63
C ASP A 488 -16.76 0.41 21.66
N ASN A 489 -16.28 1.13 20.62
CA ASN A 489 -14.88 1.47 20.48
C ASN A 489 -14.45 2.57 21.47
N LEU A 490 -15.26 3.61 21.63
CA LEU A 490 -14.93 4.76 22.49
C LEU A 490 -14.72 4.34 23.96
N PRO A 491 -15.61 3.60 24.63
CA PRO A 491 -15.42 3.21 26.01
C PRO A 491 -14.29 2.19 26.20
N THR A 492 -14.05 1.32 25.21
CA THR A 492 -13.07 0.23 25.33
C THR A 492 -11.67 0.68 24.93
N TYR A 493 -11.53 1.42 23.83
CA TYR A 493 -10.26 1.73 23.19
C TYR A 493 -10.00 3.25 23.01
N GLY A 494 -10.95 4.12 23.42
CA GLY A 494 -10.86 5.57 23.22
C GLY A 494 -11.12 6.01 21.77
N GLU A 495 -11.80 5.20 20.98
CA GLU A 495 -11.98 5.33 19.54
C GLU A 495 -10.63 5.53 18.81
N PRO A 496 -9.90 4.44 18.56
CA PRO A 496 -8.51 4.51 18.09
C PRO A 496 -8.38 5.05 16.66
N ALA A 497 -9.49 5.15 15.90
CA ALA A 497 -9.48 5.72 14.55
C ALA A 497 -8.93 7.15 14.51
N ARG A 498 -9.16 7.92 15.57
CA ARG A 498 -8.62 9.29 15.72
C ARG A 498 -7.09 9.33 15.70
N LEU A 499 -6.45 8.25 16.15
CA LEU A 499 -5.01 8.17 16.36
C LEU A 499 -4.31 7.39 15.24
N TYR A 500 -4.84 6.22 14.83
CA TYR A 500 -4.21 5.48 13.76
C TYR A 500 -4.42 6.09 12.37
N CYS A 501 -5.41 6.98 12.20
CA CYS A 501 -5.58 7.71 10.95
C CYS A 501 -4.48 8.76 10.80
N PRO A 502 -3.64 8.68 9.75
CA PRO A 502 -2.53 9.60 9.56
C PRO A 502 -2.97 10.94 8.94
N ALA A 503 -4.27 11.11 8.71
CA ALA A 503 -4.81 12.23 7.95
C ALA A 503 -5.94 13.01 8.68
N GLY A 504 -6.22 12.70 9.96
CA GLY A 504 -7.22 13.44 10.73
C GLY A 504 -8.65 13.30 10.16
N VAL A 505 -8.97 12.11 9.63
CA VAL A 505 -10.30 11.84 9.05
C VAL A 505 -11.34 11.62 10.13
N TYR A 506 -10.97 11.04 11.25
CA TYR A 506 -11.89 10.63 12.31
C TYR A 506 -11.74 11.48 13.56
N GLU A 507 -12.88 11.94 14.06
CA GLU A 507 -12.97 12.73 15.29
C GLU A 507 -14.10 12.22 16.18
N VAL A 508 -13.96 12.41 17.47
CA VAL A 508 -15.07 12.32 18.44
C VAL A 508 -15.28 13.70 18.99
N VAL A 509 -16.44 14.28 18.70
CA VAL A 509 -16.84 15.60 19.17
C VAL A 509 -17.89 15.45 20.27
N TYR A 510 -17.90 16.36 21.23
CA TYR A 510 -18.80 16.36 22.37
C TYR A 510 -19.62 17.65 22.39
N ASP A 511 -20.88 17.59 22.83
CA ASP A 511 -21.67 18.78 23.01
C ASP A 511 -21.16 19.63 24.19
N ASP A 512 -20.55 18.97 25.18
CA ASP A 512 -19.79 19.58 26.29
C ASP A 512 -18.44 18.86 26.42
N GLU A 513 -17.37 19.50 25.98
CA GLU A 513 -16.01 18.97 26.01
C GLU A 513 -15.52 18.71 27.44
N ALA A 514 -15.91 19.56 28.41
CA ALA A 514 -15.46 19.42 29.80
C ALA A 514 -16.03 18.17 30.46
N ASN A 515 -17.29 17.86 30.19
CA ASN A 515 -18.00 16.71 30.75
C ASN A 515 -18.05 15.52 29.80
N ARG A 516 -17.54 15.67 28.58
CA ARG A 516 -17.61 14.65 27.51
C ARG A 516 -19.05 14.15 27.27
N ALA A 517 -20.01 15.08 27.25
CA ALA A 517 -21.43 14.75 27.06
C ALA A 517 -21.75 14.56 25.59
N ASN A 518 -22.64 13.59 25.31
CA ASN A 518 -23.19 13.30 23.99
C ASN A 518 -22.11 13.14 22.89
N PRO A 519 -21.22 12.15 22.99
CA PRO A 519 -20.18 11.93 21.99
C PRO A 519 -20.77 11.61 20.62
N ARG A 520 -20.22 12.22 19.58
CA ARG A 520 -20.55 11.94 18.19
C ARG A 520 -19.29 11.61 17.40
N PHE A 521 -19.34 10.57 16.58
CA PHE A 521 -18.27 10.20 15.67
C PHE A 521 -18.43 10.93 14.35
N VAL A 522 -17.38 11.67 13.95
CA VAL A 522 -17.36 12.48 12.74
C VAL A 522 -16.35 11.94 11.76
N ILE A 523 -16.69 11.90 10.47
CA ILE A 523 -15.84 11.45 9.37
C ILE A 523 -15.58 12.63 8.42
N ASN A 524 -14.39 13.19 8.46
CA ASN A 524 -13.90 14.22 7.56
C ASN A 524 -13.28 13.57 6.32
N ALA A 525 -14.12 12.99 5.45
CA ALA A 525 -13.69 12.16 4.32
C ALA A 525 -12.76 12.87 3.33
N GLN A 526 -12.85 14.19 3.25
CA GLN A 526 -12.01 15.07 2.43
C GLN A 526 -10.51 14.95 2.73
N ASN A 527 -10.17 14.70 4.00
CA ASN A 527 -8.78 14.55 4.43
C ASN A 527 -8.19 13.19 4.06
N CYS A 528 -8.98 12.25 3.52
CA CYS A 528 -8.57 10.88 3.29
C CYS A 528 -7.45 10.79 2.25
N VAL A 529 -6.29 10.24 2.64
CA VAL A 529 -5.14 9.97 1.75
C VAL A 529 -5.13 8.53 1.23
N HIS A 530 -6.23 7.82 1.28
CA HIS A 530 -6.42 6.45 0.79
C HIS A 530 -5.44 5.42 1.38
N CYS A 531 -4.97 5.62 2.61
CA CYS A 531 -3.99 4.72 3.26
C CYS A 531 -4.60 3.37 3.67
N LYS A 532 -5.93 3.30 3.86
CA LYS A 532 -6.70 2.09 4.22
C LYS A 532 -6.41 1.53 5.62
N THR A 533 -5.69 2.25 6.47
CA THR A 533 -5.40 1.81 7.85
C THR A 533 -6.68 1.55 8.65
N CYS A 534 -7.72 2.35 8.46
CA CYS A 534 -9.02 2.18 9.14
C CYS A 534 -9.70 0.86 8.79
N ASP A 535 -9.71 0.47 7.53
CA ASP A 535 -10.27 -0.82 7.06
C ASP A 535 -9.47 -2.04 7.58
N ILE A 536 -8.21 -1.82 7.98
CA ILE A 536 -7.33 -2.87 8.50
C ILE A 536 -7.38 -2.94 10.03
N LYS A 537 -7.29 -1.79 10.72
CA LYS A 537 -6.98 -1.72 12.16
C LYS A 537 -8.20 -1.51 13.04
N ASP A 538 -9.35 -1.13 12.50
CA ASP A 538 -10.56 -0.97 13.30
C ASP A 538 -10.89 -2.25 14.08
N PRO A 539 -10.93 -2.22 15.44
CA PRO A 539 -11.08 -3.42 16.25
C PRO A 539 -12.41 -4.14 16.01
N ALA A 540 -13.46 -3.41 15.68
CA ALA A 540 -14.77 -3.97 15.35
C ALA A 540 -14.91 -4.35 13.86
N GLN A 541 -13.91 -4.06 13.01
CA GLN A 541 -14.00 -4.21 11.55
C GLN A 541 -15.27 -3.56 10.97
N ASN A 542 -15.65 -2.44 11.56
CA ASN A 542 -16.86 -1.67 11.25
C ASN A 542 -16.65 -0.68 10.10
N ILE A 543 -15.42 -0.16 9.95
CA ILE A 543 -15.08 0.80 8.90
C ILE A 543 -14.69 0.05 7.63
N LEU A 544 -15.47 0.26 6.57
CA LEU A 544 -15.21 -0.28 5.23
C LEU A 544 -14.77 0.83 4.29
N TRP A 545 -13.53 0.78 3.83
CA TRP A 545 -13.05 1.66 2.77
C TRP A 545 -13.55 1.16 1.41
N THR A 546 -14.24 2.02 0.66
CA THR A 546 -14.64 1.80 -0.72
C THR A 546 -13.99 2.84 -1.63
N VAL A 547 -14.03 2.64 -2.95
CA VAL A 547 -13.52 3.68 -3.85
C VAL A 547 -14.44 4.91 -3.83
N PRO A 548 -13.89 6.14 -3.70
CA PRO A 548 -14.64 7.37 -3.94
C PRO A 548 -14.87 7.57 -5.45
N GLU A 549 -15.54 8.64 -5.81
CA GLU A 549 -15.61 9.13 -7.18
C GLU A 549 -14.19 9.24 -7.78
N GLY A 550 -14.03 8.85 -9.02
CA GLY A 550 -12.73 8.81 -9.70
C GLY A 550 -12.11 10.20 -9.87
N GLY A 551 -10.79 10.25 -9.94
CA GLY A 551 -10.01 11.49 -10.06
C GLY A 551 -9.69 12.18 -8.71
N GLY A 552 -10.38 11.80 -7.63
CA GLY A 552 -10.12 12.33 -6.28
C GLY A 552 -9.03 11.57 -5.52
N GLY A 553 -8.61 12.15 -4.39
CA GLY A 553 -7.59 11.60 -3.49
C GLY A 553 -6.28 12.37 -3.49
N PRO A 554 -5.21 11.81 -2.91
CA PRO A 554 -3.90 12.47 -2.86
C PRO A 554 -3.27 12.57 -4.25
N ASN A 555 -2.43 13.59 -4.43
CA ASN A 555 -1.57 13.70 -5.61
C ASN A 555 -0.13 13.91 -5.15
N TYR A 556 0.67 12.85 -5.19
CA TYR A 556 2.03 12.84 -4.67
C TYR A 556 3.04 13.18 -5.77
N PRO A 557 3.75 14.31 -5.65
CA PRO A 557 4.88 14.62 -6.53
C PRO A 557 6.10 13.82 -6.06
N ASN A 558 6.76 13.12 -6.93
CA ASN A 558 8.07 12.47 -6.70
C ASN A 558 8.19 11.65 -5.39
N MET A 559 7.12 10.94 -4.99
CA MET A 559 7.01 10.19 -3.73
C MET A 559 7.10 8.66 -3.91
#